data_9bd53d4eb59139216d0b1c1d79600be0
#
_entry.id   9bd53d4eb59139216d0b1c1d79600be0
#
_cell.length_a   1.000
_cell.length_b   1.000
_cell.length_c   1.000
_cell.angle_alpha   90.00
_cell.angle_beta   90.00
_cell.angle_gamma   90.00
#
_symmetry.space_group_name_H-M   'P 1'
#
loop_
_entity.id
_entity.type
_entity.pdbx_description
1 polymer ?
#
loop_
_entity_poly.entity_id
_entity_poly.type
_entity_poly.pdbx_seq_one_letter_code
_entity_poly.pdbx_strand_id
1 'polypeptide(L)'
;MTEERRKIGRRNFLKTMGAAGIASVLASTDVLAAESEANAATQDKSDLAQVPKRKLGKTGVKVPCLALGTIFDVMENQTVLRNAVKWGVTYWDTAPDYAGPNSELGIGKFIAPNPDIRKKLFISTKASDAVTIEDVEKALQASLKRLNTDYIDLYHVMDRVVGEGYAGHGLSDPGQLTDDLRQWVKSAKKRKVIRFFGFPTHENIPECLTAAAKLGWIDVVMFIYNFRLMQDPKMVAAIDACHKTGIALVAMKTQARRIISDEDKKLTDHFMQRGFTEGQAKIKVVLEDKRFSSACVRMENIAVLTENVAAALDKTKLTQADLSVLKEYAAATCDSYCAGCSQICSSVLPDVLRRGRISDVMRYLMYYNSYGDQARAKQLFAQIPDQIKGKLLSTDYGPAEFRCPQRLPIGKLVTEAVGKLA
;
A
#
# COMPACT_ATOMS: atom_id res chain seq x y z
N MET A 1 -22.46 -9.55 -20.48
CA MET A 1 -22.53 -9.94 -19.03
C MET A 1 -21.84 -8.96 -18.08
N THR A 2 -21.28 -7.87 -18.55
CA THR A 2 -20.41 -6.95 -17.76
C THR A 2 -21.05 -5.64 -17.34
N GLU A 3 -22.03 -5.13 -18.05
CA GLU A 3 -22.63 -3.81 -17.78
C GLU A 3 -23.76 -3.83 -16.73
N GLU A 4 -24.61 -4.83 -16.74
CA GLU A 4 -25.70 -4.93 -15.78
C GLU A 4 -25.24 -5.19 -14.33
N ARG A 5 -24.18 -5.99 -14.14
CA ARG A 5 -23.61 -6.24 -12.80
C ARG A 5 -22.95 -5.00 -12.19
N ARG A 6 -22.38 -4.10 -13.00
CA ARG A 6 -21.86 -2.81 -12.52
C ARG A 6 -22.96 -1.87 -12.02
N LYS A 7 -24.15 -1.92 -12.65
CA LYS A 7 -25.30 -1.06 -12.28
C LYS A 7 -25.92 -1.45 -10.93
N ILE A 8 -25.91 -2.74 -10.58
CA ILE A 8 -26.47 -3.22 -9.30
C ILE A 8 -25.63 -2.75 -8.10
N GLY A 9 -24.31 -2.82 -8.18
CA GLY A 9 -23.42 -2.32 -7.11
C GLY A 9 -23.58 -0.82 -6.85
N ARG A 10 -23.73 -0.01 -7.90
CA ARG A 10 -23.97 1.44 -7.80
C ARG A 10 -25.35 1.76 -7.14
N ARG A 11 -26.36 0.98 -7.43
CA ARG A 11 -27.73 1.20 -6.91
C ARG A 11 -27.83 0.90 -5.42
N ASN A 12 -27.13 -0.14 -4.93
CA ASN A 12 -27.06 -0.45 -3.50
C ASN A 12 -26.20 0.57 -2.73
N PHE A 13 -25.12 1.05 -3.32
CA PHE A 13 -24.31 2.15 -2.78
C PHE A 13 -25.15 3.42 -2.57
N LEU A 14 -25.97 3.80 -3.54
CA LEU A 14 -26.86 4.97 -3.45
C LEU A 14 -27.94 4.80 -2.37
N LYS A 15 -28.41 3.60 -2.11
CA LYS A 15 -29.36 3.31 -1.04
C LYS A 15 -28.77 3.40 0.37
N THR A 16 -27.50 3.02 0.53
CA THR A 16 -26.81 3.04 1.83
C THR A 16 -26.31 4.42 2.25
N MET A 17 -26.08 5.31 1.30
CA MET A 17 -25.51 6.65 1.54
C MET A 17 -26.54 7.78 1.67
N GLY A 18 -27.85 7.49 1.64
CA GLY A 18 -28.89 8.51 1.68
C GLY A 18 -28.98 9.33 0.38
N ALA A 19 -30.09 9.27 -0.30
CA ALA A 19 -30.28 9.77 -1.68
C ALA A 19 -29.89 11.25 -1.94
N ALA A 20 -29.76 12.07 -0.91
CA ALA A 20 -29.52 13.52 -1.04
C ALA A 20 -28.06 13.93 -1.31
N GLY A 21 -27.06 13.14 -0.86
CA GLY A 21 -25.65 13.57 -0.95
C GLY A 21 -24.95 13.23 -2.26
N ILE A 22 -25.50 12.33 -3.08
CA ILE A 22 -24.82 11.80 -4.26
C ILE A 22 -25.43 12.28 -5.58
N ALA A 23 -26.71 12.64 -5.59
CA ALA A 23 -27.36 13.20 -6.78
C ALA A 23 -26.66 14.49 -7.28
N SER A 24 -26.13 15.31 -6.37
CA SER A 24 -25.40 16.53 -6.72
C SER A 24 -24.01 16.30 -7.33
N VAL A 25 -23.37 15.15 -7.03
CA VAL A 25 -22.01 14.82 -7.57
C VAL A 25 -22.11 14.19 -8.97
N LEU A 26 -23.19 13.47 -9.27
CA LEU A 26 -23.38 12.80 -10.57
C LEU A 26 -24.05 13.72 -11.62
N ALA A 27 -24.80 14.74 -11.19
CA ALA A 27 -25.41 15.70 -12.11
C ALA A 27 -24.43 16.75 -12.68
N SER A 28 -23.23 16.87 -12.08
CA SER A 28 -22.22 17.86 -12.52
C SER A 28 -21.24 17.34 -13.59
N THR A 29 -21.43 16.13 -14.12
CA THR A 29 -20.52 15.57 -15.15
C THR A 29 -21.01 15.79 -16.59
N ASP A 30 -22.24 16.25 -16.82
CA ASP A 30 -22.81 16.42 -18.17
C ASP A 30 -23.03 17.87 -18.63
N VAL A 31 -22.70 18.86 -17.82
CA VAL A 31 -22.80 20.28 -18.23
C VAL A 31 -21.59 21.02 -17.74
N LEU A 32 -20.56 21.20 -18.55
CA LEU A 32 -19.63 22.34 -18.47
C LEU A 32 -18.63 22.29 -19.62
N ALA A 33 -19.15 22.63 -20.81
CA ALA A 33 -18.43 23.46 -21.74
C ALA A 33 -19.12 24.83 -21.70
N ALA A 34 -18.43 25.84 -21.20
CA ALA A 34 -18.71 27.27 -21.20
C ALA A 34 -19.18 27.87 -19.86
N GLU A 35 -18.41 28.89 -19.49
CA GLU A 35 -18.70 30.05 -18.66
C GLU A 35 -18.24 30.08 -17.20
N SER A 36 -17.31 31.01 -17.04
CA SER A 36 -17.02 31.99 -16.00
C SER A 36 -16.26 31.55 -14.76
N GLU A 37 -15.02 31.90 -14.81
CA GLU A 37 -14.21 32.34 -13.66
C GLU A 37 -14.81 33.63 -13.08
N ALA A 38 -15.64 33.53 -12.08
CA ALA A 38 -15.88 34.56 -11.05
C ALA A 38 -17.07 34.15 -10.19
N ASN A 39 -16.84 33.87 -8.91
CA ASN A 39 -17.77 33.59 -7.81
C ASN A 39 -17.83 32.16 -7.26
N ALA A 40 -16.70 31.66 -6.82
CA ALA A 40 -16.66 30.45 -5.97
C ALA A 40 -15.91 30.70 -4.64
N ALA A 41 -16.18 31.83 -4.03
CA ALA A 41 -15.69 32.15 -2.69
C ALA A 41 -16.87 32.45 -1.77
N THR A 42 -17.77 31.47 -1.58
CA THR A 42 -18.65 31.39 -0.36
C THR A 42 -19.59 30.21 -0.49
N GLN A 43 -19.55 29.35 0.54
CA GLN A 43 -20.45 28.21 0.78
C GLN A 43 -20.24 26.98 -0.09
N ASP A 44 -19.48 26.02 0.44
CA ASP A 44 -19.95 24.63 0.57
C ASP A 44 -19.19 23.92 1.69
N LYS A 45 -19.68 24.01 2.92
CA LYS A 45 -19.45 22.94 3.90
C LYS A 45 -20.28 21.76 3.40
N SER A 46 -19.72 20.97 2.48
CA SER A 46 -20.39 19.79 1.99
C SER A 46 -20.67 18.85 3.17
N ASP A 47 -21.93 18.51 3.40
CA ASP A 47 -22.41 17.49 4.33
C ASP A 47 -21.96 16.06 3.94
N LEU A 48 -20.90 15.93 3.12
CA LEU A 48 -20.36 14.65 2.72
C LEU A 48 -19.77 13.92 3.93
N ALA A 49 -20.20 12.69 4.13
CA ALA A 49 -19.65 11.85 5.19
C ALA A 49 -18.14 11.71 5.03
N GLN A 50 -17.41 12.00 6.12
CA GLN A 50 -15.95 12.00 6.13
C GLN A 50 -15.40 10.64 6.58
N VAL A 51 -14.36 10.13 5.90
CA VAL A 51 -13.65 8.93 6.33
C VAL A 51 -13.19 9.07 7.78
N PRO A 52 -13.52 8.10 8.66
CA PRO A 52 -13.18 8.17 10.07
C PRO A 52 -11.66 8.27 10.30
N LYS A 53 -11.26 9.07 11.30
CA LYS A 53 -9.86 9.21 11.70
C LYS A 53 -9.52 8.33 12.90
N ARG A 54 -8.31 7.77 12.90
CA ARG A 54 -7.73 6.96 13.98
C ARG A 54 -6.44 7.56 14.49
N LYS A 55 -6.06 7.25 15.73
CA LYS A 55 -4.75 7.64 16.27
C LYS A 55 -3.64 6.98 15.47
N LEU A 56 -2.61 7.73 15.14
CA LEU A 56 -1.38 7.22 14.52
C LEU A 56 -0.39 6.81 15.64
N GLY A 57 -0.64 5.66 16.25
CA GLY A 57 0.15 5.18 17.37
C GLY A 57 0.31 6.21 18.48
N LYS A 58 1.54 6.35 19.01
CA LYS A 58 1.94 7.32 20.04
C LYS A 58 2.27 8.73 19.52
N THR A 59 2.11 9.00 18.23
CA THR A 59 2.51 10.27 17.60
C THR A 59 1.68 11.49 18.01
N GLY A 60 0.54 11.29 18.68
CA GLY A 60 -0.40 12.35 19.02
C GLY A 60 -1.28 12.82 17.84
N VAL A 61 -1.05 12.33 16.62
CA VAL A 61 -1.80 12.70 15.42
C VAL A 61 -2.92 11.70 15.14
N LYS A 62 -4.00 12.18 14.51
CA LYS A 62 -5.05 11.33 13.95
C LYS A 62 -5.02 11.41 12.42
N VAL A 63 -5.04 10.26 11.76
CA VAL A 63 -5.08 10.12 10.29
C VAL A 63 -6.36 9.41 9.86
N PRO A 64 -6.84 9.63 8.62
CA PRO A 64 -7.95 8.83 8.06
C PRO A 64 -7.62 7.34 8.14
N CYS A 65 -8.63 6.51 8.44
CA CYS A 65 -8.45 5.06 8.45
C CYS A 65 -8.26 4.47 7.05
N LEU A 66 -8.46 5.26 6.01
CA LEU A 66 -8.17 4.94 4.61
C LEU A 66 -7.17 5.97 4.08
N ALA A 67 -6.00 5.51 3.61
CA ALA A 67 -4.98 6.34 2.99
C ALA A 67 -4.98 6.13 1.47
N LEU A 68 -4.74 7.20 0.72
CA LEU A 68 -4.58 7.18 -0.72
C LEU A 68 -3.16 6.76 -1.09
N GLY A 69 -2.99 5.55 -1.61
CA GLY A 69 -1.75 5.12 -2.26
C GLY A 69 -1.69 5.67 -3.68
N THR A 70 -0.69 6.49 -3.95
CA THR A 70 -0.56 7.24 -5.22
C THR A 70 0.39 6.58 -6.22
N ILE A 71 0.45 5.25 -6.26
CA ILE A 71 1.26 4.49 -7.22
C ILE A 71 0.61 4.52 -8.63
N PHE A 72 0.40 5.73 -9.16
CA PHE A 72 -0.14 6.03 -10.49
C PHE A 72 0.27 7.45 -10.89
N ASP A 73 0.05 7.83 -12.16
CA ASP A 73 0.36 9.16 -12.64
C ASP A 73 -0.60 10.21 -12.04
N VAL A 74 -0.15 10.88 -10.98
CA VAL A 74 -0.92 11.92 -10.29
C VAL A 74 -0.91 13.23 -11.06
N MET A 75 0.05 13.47 -11.95
CA MET A 75 0.07 14.66 -12.81
C MET A 75 -1.18 14.71 -13.70
N GLU A 76 -1.56 13.57 -14.25
CA GLU A 76 -2.74 13.41 -15.12
C GLU A 76 -4.05 13.22 -14.32
N ASN A 77 -3.97 12.82 -13.05
CA ASN A 77 -5.12 12.42 -12.25
C ASN A 77 -5.44 13.37 -11.08
N GLN A 78 -5.30 14.68 -11.28
CA GLN A 78 -5.54 15.71 -10.26
C GLN A 78 -6.96 15.69 -9.66
N THR A 79 -7.95 15.22 -10.42
CA THR A 79 -9.33 15.11 -9.96
C THR A 79 -9.50 14.10 -8.83
N VAL A 80 -8.67 13.05 -8.80
CA VAL A 80 -8.64 12.08 -7.70
C VAL A 80 -8.27 12.78 -6.39
N LEU A 81 -7.24 13.62 -6.40
CA LEU A 81 -6.79 14.35 -5.21
C LEU A 81 -7.87 15.29 -4.66
N ARG A 82 -8.55 16.05 -5.56
CA ARG A 82 -9.68 16.91 -5.15
C ARG A 82 -10.79 16.14 -4.47
N ASN A 83 -11.17 15.00 -5.04
CA ASN A 83 -12.22 14.15 -4.46
C ASN A 83 -11.76 13.44 -3.18
N ALA A 84 -10.50 13.02 -3.08
CA ALA A 84 -9.94 12.47 -1.85
C ALA A 84 -10.05 13.46 -0.68
N VAL A 85 -9.71 14.73 -0.91
CA VAL A 85 -9.89 15.79 0.11
C VAL A 85 -11.36 15.96 0.49
N LYS A 86 -12.27 15.98 -0.47
CA LYS A 86 -13.73 16.10 -0.21
C LYS A 86 -14.26 14.98 0.67
N TRP A 87 -13.75 13.75 0.52
CA TRP A 87 -14.15 12.59 1.32
C TRP A 87 -13.35 12.44 2.63
N GLY A 88 -12.43 13.37 2.94
CA GLY A 88 -11.57 13.29 4.12
C GLY A 88 -10.46 12.26 4.02
N VAL A 89 -10.15 11.74 2.83
CA VAL A 89 -8.98 10.89 2.55
C VAL A 89 -7.76 11.78 2.41
N THR A 90 -7.27 12.30 3.52
CA THR A 90 -6.20 13.30 3.58
C THR A 90 -4.84 12.73 4.00
N TYR A 91 -4.70 11.41 4.11
CA TYR A 91 -3.43 10.72 4.21
C TYR A 91 -3.05 10.20 2.82
N TRP A 92 -1.96 10.70 2.25
CA TRP A 92 -1.45 10.34 0.93
C TRP A 92 -0.08 9.72 1.05
N ASP A 93 0.07 8.51 0.49
CA ASP A 93 1.34 7.78 0.44
C ASP A 93 1.89 7.81 -0.98
N THR A 94 3.10 8.33 -1.14
CA THR A 94 3.83 8.44 -2.41
C THR A 94 5.25 7.89 -2.30
N ALA A 95 5.98 7.92 -3.41
CA ALA A 95 7.40 7.61 -3.51
C ALA A 95 8.01 8.28 -4.76
N PRO A 96 9.33 8.49 -4.80
CA PRO A 96 10.01 9.13 -5.93
C PRO A 96 9.91 8.33 -7.23
N ASP A 97 9.69 7.02 -7.15
CA ASP A 97 9.59 6.09 -8.28
C ASP A 97 8.15 5.74 -8.69
N TYR A 98 7.13 6.34 -8.06
CA TYR A 98 5.73 6.10 -8.41
C TYR A 98 5.34 6.85 -9.69
N ALA A 99 5.06 6.09 -10.75
CA ALA A 99 4.89 6.60 -12.13
C ALA A 99 6.09 7.48 -12.57
N GLY A 100 7.31 7.00 -12.33
CA GLY A 100 8.49 7.87 -12.33
C GLY A 100 8.35 8.92 -11.22
N PRO A 101 8.72 10.18 -11.41
CA PRO A 101 8.53 11.23 -10.41
C PRO A 101 7.11 11.82 -10.39
N ASN A 102 6.19 11.39 -11.27
CA ASN A 102 4.91 12.03 -11.52
C ASN A 102 3.95 11.99 -10.33
N SER A 103 4.10 11.00 -9.43
CA SER A 103 3.29 10.96 -8.22
C SER A 103 3.63 12.12 -7.28
N GLU A 104 4.90 12.34 -6.94
CA GLU A 104 5.33 13.45 -6.09
C GLU A 104 5.13 14.81 -6.76
N LEU A 105 5.47 14.94 -8.05
CA LEU A 105 5.25 16.16 -8.83
C LEU A 105 3.77 16.55 -8.91
N GLY A 106 2.88 15.56 -9.10
CA GLY A 106 1.44 15.78 -9.15
C GLY A 106 0.86 16.24 -7.81
N ILE A 107 1.36 15.70 -6.69
CA ILE A 107 0.99 16.20 -5.36
C ILE A 107 1.51 17.63 -5.16
N GLY A 108 2.75 17.92 -5.56
CA GLY A 108 3.31 19.26 -5.50
C GLY A 108 2.51 20.27 -6.34
N LYS A 109 2.11 19.89 -7.56
CA LYS A 109 1.22 20.69 -8.43
C LYS A 109 -0.14 20.97 -7.76
N PHE A 110 -0.69 20.01 -7.01
CA PHE A 110 -1.93 20.17 -6.29
C PHE A 110 -1.82 21.16 -5.12
N ILE A 111 -0.69 21.13 -4.42
CA ILE A 111 -0.44 21.98 -3.23
C ILE A 111 -0.12 23.43 -3.63
N ALA A 112 0.64 23.63 -4.71
CA ALA A 112 1.21 24.92 -5.11
C ALA A 112 0.19 26.09 -5.14
N PRO A 113 -1.03 25.94 -5.75
CA PRO A 113 -1.99 27.05 -5.81
C PRO A 113 -2.71 27.29 -4.49
N ASN A 114 -2.63 26.37 -3.51
CA ASN A 114 -3.32 26.48 -2.23
C ASN A 114 -2.46 25.91 -1.09
N PRO A 115 -1.48 26.69 -0.57
CA PRO A 115 -0.59 26.25 0.49
C PRO A 115 -1.29 25.81 1.78
N ASP A 116 -2.48 26.32 2.09
CA ASP A 116 -3.24 25.93 3.29
C ASP A 116 -3.75 24.49 3.22
N ILE A 117 -3.90 23.93 2.01
CA ILE A 117 -4.26 22.52 1.87
C ILE A 117 -3.16 21.60 2.41
N ARG A 118 -1.88 22.01 2.29
CA ARG A 118 -0.74 21.23 2.81
C ARG A 118 -0.88 20.94 4.30
N LYS A 119 -1.37 21.88 5.09
CA LYS A 119 -1.58 21.73 6.54
C LYS A 119 -2.68 20.73 6.88
N LYS A 120 -3.60 20.46 5.95
CA LYS A 120 -4.69 19.47 6.12
C LYS A 120 -4.29 18.07 5.68
N LEU A 121 -3.20 17.94 4.90
CA LEU A 121 -2.70 16.68 4.39
C LEU A 121 -1.69 16.07 5.34
N PHE A 122 -1.72 14.75 5.43
CA PHE A 122 -0.65 13.92 6.00
C PHE A 122 0.01 13.18 4.82
N ILE A 123 1.26 13.54 4.51
CA ILE A 123 1.97 13.02 3.35
C ILE A 123 3.10 12.11 3.83
N SER A 124 3.12 10.87 3.31
CA SER A 124 4.27 9.97 3.43
C SER A 124 4.98 9.80 2.09
N THR A 125 6.31 9.83 2.11
CA THR A 125 7.16 9.44 0.99
C THR A 125 8.37 8.65 1.47
N LYS A 126 9.23 8.21 0.54
CA LYS A 126 10.24 7.19 0.82
C LYS A 126 11.60 7.61 0.27
N ALA A 127 12.68 7.17 0.95
CA ALA A 127 14.00 7.09 0.35
C ALA A 127 14.07 5.76 -0.43
N SER A 128 13.90 5.82 -1.74
CA SER A 128 14.17 4.68 -2.63
C SER A 128 15.63 4.72 -3.06
N ASP A 129 16.25 3.55 -3.23
CA ASP A 129 17.60 3.38 -3.77
C ASP A 129 18.74 4.06 -2.98
N ALA A 130 18.51 4.44 -1.72
CA ALA A 130 19.51 5.01 -0.86
C ALA A 130 20.49 3.93 -0.38
N VAL A 131 21.79 4.16 -0.56
CA VAL A 131 22.87 3.27 -0.10
C VAL A 131 23.42 3.77 1.24
N THR A 132 23.68 5.07 1.33
CA THR A 132 24.26 5.72 2.50
C THR A 132 23.24 6.63 3.19
N ILE A 133 23.59 7.11 4.39
CA ILE A 133 22.79 8.15 5.09
C ILE A 133 22.79 9.46 4.29
N GLU A 134 23.86 9.76 3.57
CA GLU A 134 23.92 10.92 2.69
C GLU A 134 22.93 10.80 1.52
N ASP A 135 22.76 9.59 0.97
CA ASP A 135 21.75 9.35 -0.08
C ASP A 135 20.32 9.46 0.46
N VAL A 136 20.09 9.04 1.70
CA VAL A 136 18.80 9.26 2.39
C VAL A 136 18.49 10.76 2.49
N GLU A 137 19.48 11.58 2.85
CA GLU A 137 19.32 13.05 2.90
C GLU A 137 19.07 13.64 1.51
N LYS A 138 19.85 13.25 0.49
CA LYS A 138 19.65 13.71 -0.89
C LYS A 138 18.26 13.35 -1.41
N ALA A 139 17.80 12.13 -1.14
CA ALA A 139 16.46 11.69 -1.52
C ALA A 139 15.37 12.51 -0.83
N LEU A 140 15.53 12.83 0.46
CA LEU A 140 14.61 13.71 1.19
C LEU A 140 14.52 15.10 0.55
N GLN A 141 15.67 15.74 0.29
CA GLN A 141 15.70 17.06 -0.32
C GLN A 141 15.06 17.08 -1.71
N ALA A 142 15.31 16.06 -2.52
CA ALA A 142 14.67 15.90 -3.81
C ALA A 142 13.15 15.72 -3.72
N SER A 143 12.66 14.94 -2.76
CA SER A 143 11.22 14.76 -2.51
C SER A 143 10.55 16.04 -2.03
N LEU A 144 11.19 16.81 -1.12
CA LEU A 144 10.68 18.11 -0.68
C LEU A 144 10.48 19.07 -1.85
N LYS A 145 11.46 19.10 -2.77
CA LYS A 145 11.38 19.93 -4.00
C LYS A 145 10.23 19.49 -4.91
N ARG A 146 10.09 18.17 -5.21
CA ARG A 146 9.03 17.68 -6.09
C ARG A 146 7.64 17.88 -5.48
N LEU A 147 7.50 17.68 -4.18
CA LEU A 147 6.26 17.86 -3.42
C LEU A 147 5.93 19.32 -3.14
N ASN A 148 6.85 20.26 -3.46
CA ASN A 148 6.67 21.70 -3.19
C ASN A 148 6.26 21.96 -1.73
N THR A 149 7.04 21.48 -0.77
CA THR A 149 6.78 21.59 0.67
C THR A 149 8.08 21.61 1.47
N ASP A 150 8.07 22.26 2.62
CA ASP A 150 9.23 22.35 3.52
C ASP A 150 9.37 21.17 4.47
N TYR A 151 8.37 20.30 4.55
CA TYR A 151 8.39 19.15 5.43
C TYR A 151 7.58 17.96 4.88
N ILE A 152 7.96 16.76 5.32
CA ILE A 152 7.21 15.51 5.13
C ILE A 152 6.61 15.09 6.45
N ASP A 153 5.36 14.63 6.46
CA ASP A 153 4.72 14.15 7.69
C ASP A 153 5.33 12.82 8.13
N LEU A 154 5.49 11.87 7.23
CA LEU A 154 6.06 10.56 7.51
C LEU A 154 7.09 10.21 6.44
N TYR A 155 8.35 10.11 6.83
CA TYR A 155 9.42 9.70 5.93
C TYR A 155 9.81 8.25 6.18
N HIS A 156 9.79 7.46 5.13
CA HIS A 156 10.17 6.06 5.15
C HIS A 156 11.56 5.86 4.58
N VAL A 157 12.34 4.96 5.19
CA VAL A 157 13.57 4.44 4.59
C VAL A 157 13.34 2.99 4.22
N MET A 158 13.70 2.63 3.00
CA MET A 158 13.65 1.27 2.48
C MET A 158 14.96 0.54 2.79
N ASP A 159 15.11 -0.70 2.33
CA ASP A 159 16.39 -1.38 2.41
C ASP A 159 17.47 -0.57 1.69
N ARG A 160 18.55 -0.32 2.39
CA ARG A 160 19.75 0.26 1.81
C ARG A 160 20.59 -0.84 1.17
N VAL A 161 21.18 -0.56 0.02
CA VAL A 161 22.13 -1.48 -0.60
C VAL A 161 23.38 -1.56 0.29
N VAL A 162 23.70 -2.75 0.80
CA VAL A 162 24.94 -3.01 1.54
C VAL A 162 25.82 -3.93 0.71
N GLY A 163 26.94 -3.40 0.21
CA GLY A 163 27.85 -4.13 -0.67
C GLY A 163 27.30 -4.30 -2.10
N GLU A 164 27.58 -5.44 -2.75
CA GLU A 164 27.09 -5.78 -4.09
C GLU A 164 25.62 -6.25 -4.11
N GLY A 165 24.84 -5.89 -3.10
CA GLY A 165 23.47 -6.32 -2.93
C GLY A 165 22.46 -5.50 -3.74
N TYR A 166 21.32 -6.12 -4.03
CA TYR A 166 20.15 -5.48 -4.61
C TYR A 166 19.27 -4.89 -3.50
N ALA A 167 18.94 -3.59 -3.60
CA ALA A 167 18.01 -2.96 -2.67
C ALA A 167 16.56 -3.37 -2.99
N GLY A 168 15.92 -4.06 -2.06
CA GLY A 168 14.48 -4.36 -2.20
C GLY A 168 13.59 -3.14 -1.97
N HIS A 169 12.31 -3.28 -2.32
CA HIS A 169 11.31 -2.21 -2.19
C HIS A 169 10.68 -2.14 -0.79
N GLY A 170 11.46 -2.33 0.26
CA GLY A 170 11.03 -2.24 1.65
C GLY A 170 12.06 -2.86 2.57
N LEU A 171 12.03 -2.51 3.84
CA LEU A 171 12.92 -3.08 4.83
C LEU A 171 12.65 -4.59 4.96
N SER A 172 13.66 -5.42 4.72
CA SER A 172 13.58 -6.87 4.86
C SER A 172 14.54 -7.41 5.91
N ASP A 173 15.58 -6.65 6.23
CA ASP A 173 16.57 -6.94 7.26
C ASP A 173 16.51 -5.90 8.40
N PRO A 174 16.06 -6.31 9.61
CA PRO A 174 16.04 -5.44 10.77
C PRO A 174 17.41 -4.86 11.15
N GLY A 175 18.52 -5.49 10.77
CA GLY A 175 19.87 -5.02 11.01
C GLY A 175 20.18 -3.68 10.35
N GLN A 176 19.38 -3.27 9.37
CA GLN A 176 19.50 -1.97 8.72
C GLN A 176 18.91 -0.79 9.53
N LEU A 177 18.21 -1.06 10.63
CA LEU A 177 17.74 -0.04 11.57
C LEU A 177 18.87 0.37 12.53
N THR A 178 19.93 0.91 11.99
CA THR A 178 21.22 1.19 12.62
C THR A 178 21.21 2.49 13.43
N ASP A 179 22.25 2.70 14.27
CA ASP A 179 22.37 3.91 15.07
C ASP A 179 22.68 5.15 14.22
N ASP A 180 23.40 5.03 13.11
CA ASP A 180 23.62 6.13 12.18
C ASP A 180 22.31 6.63 11.58
N LEU A 181 21.43 5.71 11.17
CA LEU A 181 20.08 6.04 10.71
C LEU A 181 19.26 6.71 11.84
N ARG A 182 19.35 6.21 13.06
CA ARG A 182 18.69 6.80 14.21
C ARG A 182 19.14 8.24 14.47
N GLN A 183 20.46 8.51 14.39
CA GLN A 183 21.00 9.86 14.58
C GLN A 183 20.54 10.80 13.45
N TRP A 184 20.54 10.34 12.21
CA TRP A 184 20.00 11.10 11.10
C TRP A 184 18.52 11.44 11.31
N VAL A 185 17.69 10.48 11.69
CA VAL A 185 16.25 10.68 11.98
C VAL A 185 16.07 11.74 13.07
N LYS A 186 16.85 11.67 14.18
CA LYS A 186 16.81 12.66 15.24
C LYS A 186 17.15 14.07 14.72
N SER A 187 18.17 14.18 13.88
CA SER A 187 18.56 15.43 13.23
C SER A 187 17.46 15.96 12.30
N ALA A 188 16.91 15.12 11.41
CA ALA A 188 15.86 15.51 10.49
C ALA A 188 14.58 15.98 11.20
N LYS A 189 14.18 15.31 12.29
CA LYS A 189 13.07 15.76 13.16
C LYS A 189 13.39 17.10 13.86
N LYS A 190 14.61 17.29 14.35
CA LYS A 190 15.06 18.57 14.96
C LYS A 190 15.01 19.73 13.97
N ARG A 191 15.42 19.50 12.73
CA ARG A 191 15.32 20.46 11.60
C ARG A 191 13.90 20.71 11.14
N LYS A 192 12.93 19.90 11.59
CA LYS A 192 11.52 19.93 11.22
C LYS A 192 11.25 19.61 9.74
N VAL A 193 12.19 18.99 9.05
CA VAL A 193 12.01 18.55 7.64
C VAL A 193 11.25 17.22 7.55
N ILE A 194 11.21 16.44 8.63
CA ILE A 194 10.28 15.32 8.82
C ILE A 194 9.59 15.43 10.18
N ARG A 195 8.33 14.99 10.26
CA ARG A 195 7.61 14.92 11.55
C ARG A 195 7.77 13.56 12.20
N PHE A 196 7.57 12.51 11.42
CA PHE A 196 7.62 11.12 11.85
C PHE A 196 8.50 10.30 10.93
N PHE A 197 8.98 9.19 11.46
CA PHE A 197 9.85 8.26 10.76
C PHE A 197 9.29 6.84 10.82
N GLY A 198 9.49 6.09 9.73
CA GLY A 198 9.10 4.71 9.64
C GLY A 198 9.77 3.97 8.49
N PHE A 199 9.28 2.79 8.22
CA PHE A 199 9.70 2.00 7.07
C PHE A 199 8.54 1.18 6.50
N PRO A 200 8.54 0.91 5.19
CA PRO A 200 7.66 -0.08 4.61
C PRO A 200 8.35 -1.45 4.63
N THR A 201 7.59 -2.53 4.78
CA THR A 201 8.12 -3.88 4.61
C THR A 201 7.18 -4.79 3.85
N HIS A 202 7.77 -5.62 2.97
CA HIS A 202 7.08 -6.60 2.16
C HIS A 202 7.51 -8.02 2.50
N GLU A 203 8.60 -8.17 3.27
CA GLU A 203 9.28 -9.42 3.54
C GLU A 203 9.68 -9.51 5.00
N ASN A 204 9.78 -10.74 5.53
CA ASN A 204 10.21 -11.00 6.91
C ASN A 204 9.49 -10.08 7.91
N ILE A 205 8.19 -9.86 7.65
CA ILE A 205 7.39 -8.85 8.35
C ILE A 205 7.37 -9.08 9.86
N PRO A 206 7.13 -10.30 10.38
CA PRO A 206 7.14 -10.55 11.82
C PRO A 206 8.47 -10.18 12.49
N GLU A 207 9.60 -10.47 11.83
CA GLU A 207 10.96 -10.17 12.30
C GLU A 207 11.20 -8.66 12.34
N CYS A 208 10.83 -7.96 11.26
CA CYS A 208 10.96 -6.50 11.16
C CYS A 208 10.10 -5.78 12.20
N LEU A 209 8.85 -6.19 12.39
CA LEU A 209 7.95 -5.64 13.39
C LEU A 209 8.47 -5.88 14.81
N THR A 210 8.92 -7.11 15.10
CA THR A 210 9.44 -7.48 16.41
C THR A 210 10.70 -6.67 16.76
N ALA A 211 11.58 -6.44 15.80
CA ALA A 211 12.76 -5.59 15.98
C ALA A 211 12.35 -4.13 16.22
N ALA A 212 11.46 -3.58 15.39
CA ALA A 212 10.97 -2.22 15.53
C ALA A 212 10.36 -1.96 16.92
N ALA A 213 9.58 -2.91 17.46
CA ALA A 213 8.98 -2.82 18.78
C ALA A 213 10.01 -2.66 19.91
N LYS A 214 11.25 -3.14 19.73
CA LYS A 214 12.33 -3.04 20.71
C LYS A 214 13.13 -1.74 20.61
N LEU A 215 13.10 -1.05 19.48
CA LEU A 215 14.00 0.07 19.21
C LEU A 215 13.53 1.41 19.81
N GLY A 216 12.25 1.60 20.03
CA GLY A 216 11.68 2.78 20.71
C GLY A 216 11.64 4.09 19.91
N TRP A 217 12.36 4.20 18.78
CA TRP A 217 12.45 5.42 17.96
C TRP A 217 11.69 5.36 16.64
N ILE A 218 11.12 4.21 16.29
CA ILE A 218 10.23 4.03 15.13
C ILE A 218 8.83 4.53 15.50
N ASP A 219 8.25 5.38 14.63
CA ASP A 219 6.90 5.90 14.83
C ASP A 219 5.84 5.06 14.10
N VAL A 220 6.14 4.63 12.85
CA VAL A 220 5.16 3.97 11.96
C VAL A 220 5.82 2.82 11.21
N VAL A 221 5.13 1.70 11.07
CA VAL A 221 5.49 0.64 10.12
C VAL A 221 4.34 0.42 9.14
N MET A 222 4.65 0.47 7.83
CA MET A 222 3.72 0.14 6.75
C MET A 222 4.08 -1.25 6.21
N PHE A 223 3.13 -2.19 6.18
CA PHE A 223 3.44 -3.55 5.75
C PHE A 223 2.27 -4.25 5.07
N ILE A 224 2.57 -5.33 4.35
CA ILE A 224 1.53 -6.16 3.74
C ILE A 224 0.69 -6.77 4.86
N TYR A 225 -0.61 -6.43 4.86
CA TYR A 225 -1.56 -7.05 5.76
C TYR A 225 -2.94 -7.15 5.09
N ASN A 226 -3.47 -8.36 5.09
CA ASN A 226 -4.75 -8.68 4.49
C ASN A 226 -5.30 -9.98 5.09
N PHE A 227 -6.50 -10.38 4.68
CA PHE A 227 -7.20 -11.56 5.19
C PHE A 227 -6.38 -12.86 5.14
N ARG A 228 -5.35 -12.97 4.28
CA ARG A 228 -4.49 -14.17 4.17
C ARG A 228 -3.47 -14.29 5.31
N LEU A 229 -3.07 -13.16 5.89
CA LEU A 229 -1.99 -13.09 6.89
C LEU A 229 -2.53 -12.98 8.33
N MET A 230 -3.83 -12.75 8.50
CA MET A 230 -4.44 -12.48 9.81
C MET A 230 -4.41 -13.67 10.78
N GLN A 231 -4.25 -14.88 10.26
CA GLN A 231 -4.24 -16.11 11.05
C GLN A 231 -2.82 -16.61 11.39
N ASP A 232 -1.78 -15.96 10.87
CA ASP A 232 -0.38 -16.33 11.16
C ASP A 232 -0.03 -15.91 12.59
N PRO A 233 0.27 -16.87 13.50
CA PRO A 233 0.55 -16.56 14.91
C PRO A 233 1.75 -15.65 15.10
N LYS A 234 2.80 -15.77 14.26
CA LYS A 234 3.99 -14.91 14.31
C LYS A 234 3.63 -13.49 13.93
N MET A 235 2.81 -13.31 12.88
CA MET A 235 2.31 -12.01 12.45
C MET A 235 1.47 -11.36 13.55
N VAL A 236 0.55 -12.09 14.16
CA VAL A 236 -0.31 -11.60 15.26
C VAL A 236 0.54 -11.14 16.43
N ALA A 237 1.51 -11.96 16.88
CA ALA A 237 2.39 -11.62 17.99
C ALA A 237 3.24 -10.37 17.71
N ALA A 238 3.76 -10.23 16.50
CA ALA A 238 4.56 -9.08 16.09
C ALA A 238 3.73 -7.79 16.00
N ILE A 239 2.51 -7.87 15.46
CA ILE A 239 1.53 -6.76 15.45
C ILE A 239 1.20 -6.32 16.89
N ASP A 240 0.95 -7.26 17.80
CA ASP A 240 0.65 -6.96 19.19
C ASP A 240 1.85 -6.28 19.90
N ALA A 241 3.07 -6.72 19.61
CA ALA A 241 4.29 -6.10 20.17
C ALA A 241 4.41 -4.64 19.72
N CYS A 242 4.23 -4.34 18.44
CA CYS A 242 4.22 -2.97 17.93
C CYS A 242 3.08 -2.14 18.52
N HIS A 243 1.88 -2.69 18.59
CA HIS A 243 0.73 -1.98 19.13
C HIS A 243 0.92 -1.63 20.62
N LYS A 244 1.46 -2.55 21.44
CA LYS A 244 1.78 -2.32 22.85
C LYS A 244 2.83 -1.22 23.06
N THR A 245 3.79 -1.08 22.16
CA THR A 245 4.82 -0.02 22.24
C THR A 245 4.39 1.29 21.62
N GLY A 246 3.16 1.35 21.08
CA GLY A 246 2.59 2.55 20.48
C GLY A 246 3.09 2.87 19.07
N ILE A 247 3.76 1.92 18.40
CA ILE A 247 4.09 2.07 16.99
C ILE A 247 2.79 2.01 16.17
N ALA A 248 2.62 2.98 15.29
CA ALA A 248 1.48 2.99 14.38
C ALA A 248 1.64 1.93 13.29
N LEU A 249 0.56 1.22 12.99
CA LEU A 249 0.52 0.19 11.96
C LEU A 249 -0.33 0.68 10.79
N VAL A 250 0.23 0.63 9.59
CA VAL A 250 -0.46 0.96 8.34
C VAL A 250 -0.45 -0.26 7.44
N ALA A 251 -1.63 -0.76 7.08
CA ALA A 251 -1.75 -1.91 6.20
C ALA A 251 -1.64 -1.47 4.74
N MET A 252 -0.84 -2.15 3.94
CA MET A 252 -0.84 -2.04 2.48
C MET A 252 -1.19 -3.37 1.83
N LYS A 253 -1.54 -3.36 0.53
CA LYS A 253 -1.96 -4.54 -0.25
C LYS A 253 -3.13 -5.30 0.42
N THR A 254 -4.04 -4.54 1.00
CA THR A 254 -5.17 -5.03 1.81
C THR A 254 -6.14 -5.90 1.02
N GLN A 255 -6.30 -5.64 -0.28
CA GLN A 255 -7.18 -6.40 -1.16
C GLN A 255 -6.53 -7.72 -1.65
N ALA A 256 -5.24 -7.94 -1.38
CA ALA A 256 -4.45 -9.06 -1.84
C ALA A 256 -4.51 -9.25 -3.37
N ARG A 257 -4.08 -10.42 -3.85
CA ARG A 257 -4.18 -10.76 -5.27
C ARG A 257 -5.59 -11.20 -5.61
N ARG A 258 -6.16 -10.70 -6.71
CA ARG A 258 -7.31 -11.31 -7.36
C ARG A 258 -6.82 -12.46 -8.26
N ILE A 259 -7.45 -13.62 -8.12
CA ILE A 259 -7.22 -14.79 -8.95
C ILE A 259 -8.53 -15.07 -9.67
N ILE A 260 -8.49 -15.11 -10.99
CA ILE A 260 -9.68 -15.45 -11.76
C ILE A 260 -9.86 -16.97 -11.70
N SER A 261 -10.72 -17.44 -10.82
CA SER A 261 -11.01 -18.86 -10.58
C SER A 261 -12.45 -19.03 -10.12
N ASP A 262 -12.88 -20.27 -9.99
CA ASP A 262 -14.21 -20.59 -9.43
C ASP A 262 -14.31 -20.15 -7.95
N GLU A 263 -13.22 -20.19 -7.22
CA GLU A 263 -13.12 -19.70 -5.84
C GLU A 263 -13.32 -18.19 -5.77
N ASP A 264 -12.74 -17.43 -6.73
CA ASP A 264 -12.93 -15.98 -6.83
C ASP A 264 -14.40 -15.64 -7.12
N LYS A 265 -15.06 -16.45 -7.96
CA LYS A 265 -16.49 -16.30 -8.22
C LYS A 265 -17.33 -16.55 -6.99
N LYS A 266 -17.07 -17.62 -6.23
CA LYS A 266 -17.78 -17.93 -4.97
C LYS A 266 -17.62 -16.79 -3.97
N LEU A 267 -16.40 -16.28 -3.79
CA LEU A 267 -16.12 -15.13 -2.94
C LEU A 267 -16.91 -13.89 -3.37
N THR A 268 -16.88 -13.58 -4.66
CA THR A 268 -17.60 -12.42 -5.23
C THR A 268 -19.11 -12.55 -5.01
N ASP A 269 -19.69 -13.71 -5.32
CA ASP A 269 -21.13 -13.95 -5.19
C ASP A 269 -21.59 -13.87 -3.72
N HIS A 270 -20.79 -14.39 -2.78
CA HIS A 270 -21.07 -14.28 -1.34
C HIS A 270 -21.17 -12.82 -0.90
N PHE A 271 -20.15 -12.00 -1.20
CA PHE A 271 -20.13 -10.61 -0.75
C PHE A 271 -21.12 -9.72 -1.51
N MET A 272 -21.42 -10.01 -2.77
CA MET A 272 -22.48 -9.33 -3.51
C MET A 272 -23.86 -9.53 -2.89
N GLN A 273 -24.16 -10.71 -2.37
CA GLN A 273 -25.40 -11.00 -1.60
C GLN A 273 -25.44 -10.20 -0.29
N ARG A 274 -24.29 -9.91 0.31
CA ARG A 274 -24.14 -9.08 1.51
C ARG A 274 -24.17 -7.59 1.22
N GLY A 275 -24.25 -7.17 -0.05
CA GLY A 275 -24.24 -5.76 -0.46
C GLY A 275 -22.85 -5.13 -0.57
N PHE A 276 -21.79 -5.93 -0.57
CA PHE A 276 -20.40 -5.50 -0.73
C PHE A 276 -19.81 -6.02 -2.03
N THR A 277 -18.83 -5.30 -2.58
CA THR A 277 -17.89 -5.93 -3.50
C THR A 277 -16.87 -6.76 -2.69
N GLU A 278 -16.21 -7.71 -3.33
CA GLU A 278 -15.11 -8.44 -2.70
C GLU A 278 -13.97 -7.51 -2.25
N GLY A 279 -13.70 -6.46 -3.05
CA GLY A 279 -12.71 -5.45 -2.74
C GLY A 279 -13.05 -4.68 -1.45
N GLN A 280 -14.33 -4.30 -1.30
CA GLN A 280 -14.81 -3.65 -0.08
C GLN A 280 -14.69 -4.58 1.13
N ALA A 281 -15.10 -5.84 1.02
CA ALA A 281 -14.98 -6.80 2.11
C ALA A 281 -13.53 -7.01 2.57
N LYS A 282 -12.59 -7.11 1.61
CA LYS A 282 -11.14 -7.25 1.88
C LYS A 282 -10.55 -6.02 2.60
N ILE A 283 -11.03 -4.81 2.30
CA ILE A 283 -10.65 -3.60 3.05
C ILE A 283 -11.27 -3.60 4.44
N LYS A 284 -12.57 -3.93 4.54
CA LYS A 284 -13.30 -3.93 5.81
C LYS A 284 -12.66 -4.85 6.84
N VAL A 285 -12.24 -6.06 6.46
CA VAL A 285 -11.60 -6.99 7.40
C VAL A 285 -10.33 -6.40 8.02
N VAL A 286 -9.56 -5.62 7.26
CA VAL A 286 -8.39 -4.90 7.79
C VAL A 286 -8.82 -3.73 8.67
N LEU A 287 -9.84 -2.97 8.27
CA LEU A 287 -10.34 -1.84 9.05
C LEU A 287 -11.04 -2.25 10.36
N GLU A 288 -11.51 -3.49 10.46
CA GLU A 288 -12.06 -4.01 11.71
C GLU A 288 -10.97 -4.31 12.76
N ASP A 289 -9.75 -4.56 12.35
CA ASP A 289 -8.60 -4.66 13.26
C ASP A 289 -8.22 -3.28 13.81
N LYS A 290 -8.54 -3.05 15.08
CA LYS A 290 -8.35 -1.75 15.75
C LYS A 290 -6.88 -1.43 16.06
N ARG A 291 -5.96 -2.38 15.88
CA ARG A 291 -4.53 -2.15 16.01
C ARG A 291 -3.98 -1.30 14.84
N PHE A 292 -4.69 -1.28 13.71
CA PHE A 292 -4.29 -0.51 12.53
C PHE A 292 -4.81 0.93 12.55
N SER A 293 -3.91 1.86 12.28
CA SER A 293 -4.23 3.29 12.14
C SER A 293 -4.87 3.60 10.79
N SER A 294 -4.42 2.97 9.72
CA SER A 294 -4.88 3.21 8.37
C SER A 294 -4.66 2.01 7.45
N ALA A 295 -5.48 1.90 6.41
CA ALA A 295 -5.28 1.01 5.27
C ALA A 295 -4.89 1.86 4.04
N CYS A 296 -3.68 1.65 3.51
CA CYS A 296 -3.19 2.33 2.32
C CYS A 296 -3.58 1.53 1.07
N VAL A 297 -4.38 2.13 0.20
CA VAL A 297 -4.93 1.48 -0.99
C VAL A 297 -4.70 2.35 -2.22
N ARG A 298 -4.29 1.74 -3.34
CA ARG A 298 -4.21 2.43 -4.64
C ARG A 298 -5.61 2.86 -5.07
N MET A 299 -5.80 4.14 -5.39
CA MET A 299 -7.07 4.70 -5.83
C MET A 299 -6.82 5.65 -7.02
N GLU A 300 -6.57 5.08 -8.18
CA GLU A 300 -6.11 5.78 -9.38
C GLU A 300 -7.20 6.53 -10.15
N ASN A 301 -8.47 6.26 -9.84
CA ASN A 301 -9.60 6.91 -10.46
C ASN A 301 -10.76 7.09 -9.47
N ILE A 302 -11.74 7.90 -9.86
CA ILE A 302 -12.87 8.26 -9.00
C ILE A 302 -13.72 7.05 -8.61
N ALA A 303 -13.88 6.08 -9.50
CA ALA A 303 -14.71 4.89 -9.22
C ALA A 303 -14.07 4.06 -8.09
N VAL A 304 -12.76 3.80 -8.17
CA VAL A 304 -12.01 3.06 -7.14
C VAL A 304 -11.97 3.86 -5.82
N LEU A 305 -11.74 5.17 -5.89
CA LEU A 305 -11.78 6.03 -4.70
C LEU A 305 -13.15 5.94 -4.01
N THR A 306 -14.24 6.10 -4.75
CA THR A 306 -15.59 6.07 -4.20
C THR A 306 -15.93 4.71 -3.60
N GLU A 307 -15.54 3.62 -4.26
CA GLU A 307 -15.75 2.25 -3.76
C GLU A 307 -15.01 2.00 -2.43
N ASN A 308 -13.76 2.43 -2.33
CA ASN A 308 -12.97 2.25 -1.11
C ASN A 308 -13.43 3.18 0.02
N VAL A 309 -13.85 4.41 -0.29
CA VAL A 309 -14.48 5.30 0.69
C VAL A 309 -15.76 4.69 1.23
N ALA A 310 -16.59 4.10 0.38
CA ALA A 310 -17.80 3.40 0.82
C ALA A 310 -17.48 2.27 1.82
N ALA A 311 -16.43 1.49 1.56
CA ALA A 311 -15.98 0.45 2.49
C ALA A 311 -15.56 1.03 3.86
N ALA A 312 -14.91 2.20 3.88
CA ALA A 312 -14.47 2.85 5.11
C ALA A 312 -15.61 3.53 5.90
N LEU A 313 -16.66 3.98 5.21
CA LEU A 313 -17.84 4.63 5.81
C LEU A 313 -18.89 3.63 6.27
N ASP A 314 -18.94 2.45 5.66
CA ASP A 314 -19.93 1.44 5.99
C ASP A 314 -19.68 0.85 7.38
N LYS A 315 -20.71 0.94 8.23
CA LYS A 315 -20.70 0.49 9.62
C LYS A 315 -21.07 -0.99 9.79
N THR A 316 -21.55 -1.66 8.75
CA THR A 316 -21.89 -3.07 8.78
C THR A 316 -20.64 -3.90 9.08
N LYS A 317 -20.68 -4.70 10.12
CA LYS A 317 -19.55 -5.58 10.47
C LYS A 317 -19.57 -6.85 9.62
N LEU A 318 -18.40 -7.40 9.39
CA LEU A 318 -18.25 -8.73 8.84
C LEU A 318 -18.68 -9.76 9.87
N THR A 319 -19.43 -10.75 9.43
CA THR A 319 -19.86 -11.88 10.27
C THR A 319 -18.79 -12.97 10.31
N GLN A 320 -18.94 -13.95 11.20
CA GLN A 320 -18.07 -15.13 11.21
C GLN A 320 -18.15 -15.91 9.89
N ALA A 321 -19.32 -15.95 9.26
CA ALA A 321 -19.50 -16.56 7.94
C ALA A 321 -18.66 -15.83 6.87
N ASP A 322 -18.65 -14.48 6.87
CA ASP A 322 -17.85 -13.69 5.96
C ASP A 322 -16.34 -13.97 6.15
N LEU A 323 -15.89 -14.07 7.41
CA LEU A 323 -14.49 -14.38 7.74
C LEU A 323 -14.13 -15.83 7.34
N SER A 324 -15.06 -16.79 7.49
CA SER A 324 -14.86 -18.18 7.04
C SER A 324 -14.67 -18.26 5.53
N VAL A 325 -15.51 -17.59 4.75
CA VAL A 325 -15.40 -17.55 3.29
C VAL A 325 -14.06 -16.93 2.84
N LEU A 326 -13.61 -15.86 3.49
CA LEU A 326 -12.28 -15.29 3.22
C LEU A 326 -11.15 -16.26 3.55
N LYS A 327 -11.25 -17.00 4.65
CA LYS A 327 -10.29 -18.02 5.07
C LYS A 327 -10.23 -19.19 4.10
N GLU A 328 -11.39 -19.69 3.68
CA GLU A 328 -11.51 -20.77 2.69
C GLU A 328 -10.90 -20.35 1.35
N TYR A 329 -11.23 -19.16 0.89
CA TYR A 329 -10.62 -18.59 -0.30
C TYR A 329 -9.09 -18.44 -0.17
N ALA A 330 -8.59 -18.00 0.98
CA ALA A 330 -7.16 -17.89 1.23
C ALA A 330 -6.47 -19.26 1.16
N ALA A 331 -7.09 -20.30 1.74
CA ALA A 331 -6.55 -21.67 1.73
C ALA A 331 -6.57 -22.28 0.32
N ALA A 332 -7.68 -22.14 -0.40
CA ALA A 332 -7.85 -22.69 -1.75
C ALA A 332 -6.93 -22.05 -2.81
N THR A 333 -6.42 -20.85 -2.55
CA THR A 333 -5.58 -20.09 -3.48
C THR A 333 -4.20 -19.77 -2.91
N CYS A 334 -3.73 -20.51 -1.91
CA CYS A 334 -2.46 -20.23 -1.24
C CYS A 334 -1.24 -20.44 -2.15
N ASP A 335 -1.28 -21.41 -3.04
CA ASP A 335 -0.23 -21.76 -4.01
C ASP A 335 0.05 -20.69 -5.08
N SER A 336 -0.77 -19.65 -5.11
CA SER A 336 -0.62 -18.52 -6.04
C SER A 336 -0.21 -17.23 -5.34
N TYR A 337 0.00 -17.23 -4.01
CA TYR A 337 0.26 -16.04 -3.21
C TYR A 337 1.56 -16.15 -2.41
N CYS A 338 2.58 -15.38 -2.77
CA CYS A 338 3.81 -15.27 -1.98
C CYS A 338 3.57 -14.34 -0.78
N ALA A 339 3.72 -14.89 0.44
CA ALA A 339 3.55 -14.15 1.69
C ALA A 339 4.79 -13.31 2.10
N GLY A 340 5.90 -13.38 1.32
CA GLY A 340 7.12 -12.59 1.59
C GLY A 340 7.99 -13.12 2.72
N CYS A 341 7.86 -14.39 3.11
CA CYS A 341 8.72 -15.03 4.12
C CYS A 341 10.06 -15.49 3.51
N SER A 342 10.82 -14.53 2.95
CA SER A 342 12.00 -14.83 2.12
C SER A 342 13.10 -15.59 2.86
N GLN A 343 13.27 -15.39 4.16
CA GLN A 343 14.25 -16.12 4.96
C GLN A 343 14.04 -17.65 4.91
N ILE A 344 12.80 -18.12 4.75
CA ILE A 344 12.49 -19.54 4.73
C ILE A 344 13.00 -20.17 3.43
N CYS A 345 12.62 -19.65 2.28
CA CYS A 345 13.05 -20.18 0.98
C CYS A 345 14.52 -19.86 0.69
N SER A 346 15.00 -18.65 1.00
CA SER A 346 16.38 -18.24 0.75
C SER A 346 17.40 -19.07 1.53
N SER A 347 17.06 -19.60 2.71
CA SER A 347 18.00 -20.39 3.53
C SER A 347 18.51 -21.65 2.85
N VAL A 348 17.82 -22.15 1.83
CA VAL A 348 18.15 -23.38 1.09
C VAL A 348 18.51 -23.15 -0.38
N LEU A 349 18.54 -21.90 -0.81
CA LEU A 349 18.94 -21.51 -2.16
C LEU A 349 20.43 -21.17 -2.23
N PRO A 350 21.07 -21.25 -3.41
CA PRO A 350 22.45 -20.79 -3.61
C PRO A 350 22.64 -19.34 -3.15
N ASP A 351 23.84 -19.01 -2.67
CA ASP A 351 24.16 -17.69 -2.07
C ASP A 351 23.83 -16.52 -3.00
N VAL A 352 24.05 -16.67 -4.31
CA VAL A 352 23.68 -15.65 -5.31
C VAL A 352 22.18 -15.34 -5.31
N LEU A 353 21.33 -16.34 -5.09
CA LEU A 353 19.88 -16.18 -5.04
C LEU A 353 19.36 -15.80 -3.65
N ARG A 354 20.11 -16.06 -2.58
CA ARG A 354 19.79 -15.53 -1.24
C ARG A 354 19.80 -14.01 -1.24
N ARG A 355 20.74 -13.41 -1.99
CA ARG A 355 20.82 -11.96 -2.18
C ARG A 355 19.79 -11.44 -3.21
N GLY A 356 19.35 -12.30 -4.13
CA GLY A 356 18.46 -11.97 -5.25
C GLY A 356 16.98 -11.97 -4.94
N ARG A 357 16.60 -12.34 -3.71
CA ARG A 357 15.23 -12.24 -3.20
C ARG A 357 14.17 -12.80 -4.15
N ILE A 358 14.04 -14.12 -4.18
CA ILE A 358 12.98 -14.81 -4.96
C ILE A 358 11.58 -14.23 -4.67
N SER A 359 11.34 -13.76 -3.45
CA SER A 359 10.13 -13.04 -3.08
C SER A 359 9.89 -11.77 -3.91
N ASP A 360 10.94 -11.06 -4.33
CA ASP A 360 10.82 -9.91 -5.23
C ASP A 360 10.38 -10.36 -6.63
N VAL A 361 10.97 -11.42 -7.16
CA VAL A 361 10.56 -12.02 -8.46
C VAL A 361 9.08 -12.40 -8.41
N MET A 362 8.62 -13.05 -7.33
CA MET A 362 7.21 -13.39 -7.13
C MET A 362 6.32 -12.14 -7.05
N ARG A 363 6.80 -11.09 -6.40
CA ARG A 363 6.06 -9.83 -6.28
C ARG A 363 5.95 -9.10 -7.62
N TYR A 364 7.00 -9.08 -8.43
CA TYR A 364 6.96 -8.46 -9.76
C TYR A 364 6.05 -9.23 -10.70
N LEU A 365 6.07 -10.56 -10.64
CA LEU A 365 5.11 -11.39 -11.36
C LEU A 365 3.66 -11.11 -10.93
N MET A 366 3.43 -10.88 -9.64
CA MET A 366 2.12 -10.49 -9.13
C MET A 366 1.70 -9.10 -9.67
N TYR A 367 2.62 -8.12 -9.76
CA TYR A 367 2.30 -6.82 -10.36
C TYR A 367 1.87 -6.95 -11.81
N TYR A 368 2.57 -7.80 -12.57
CA TYR A 368 2.24 -8.09 -13.95
C TYR A 368 0.87 -8.77 -14.09
N ASN A 369 0.67 -9.88 -13.40
CA ASN A 369 -0.50 -10.75 -13.56
C ASN A 369 -1.77 -10.21 -12.92
N SER A 370 -1.66 -9.49 -11.79
CA SER A 370 -2.81 -9.21 -10.92
C SER A 370 -3.15 -7.74 -10.78
N TYR A 371 -2.17 -6.85 -10.91
CA TYR A 371 -2.40 -5.42 -10.79
C TYR A 371 -2.44 -4.72 -12.15
N GLY A 372 -2.15 -5.45 -13.25
CA GLY A 372 -2.09 -4.87 -14.60
C GLY A 372 -0.94 -3.89 -14.80
N ASP A 373 -0.01 -3.82 -13.86
CA ASP A 373 1.12 -2.89 -13.89
C ASP A 373 2.35 -3.52 -14.54
N GLN A 374 2.18 -3.86 -15.82
CA GLN A 374 3.17 -4.62 -16.59
C GLN A 374 4.47 -3.83 -16.77
N ALA A 375 4.36 -2.52 -17.07
CA ALA A 375 5.53 -1.66 -17.28
C ALA A 375 6.40 -1.59 -16.02
N ARG A 376 5.78 -1.36 -14.86
CA ARG A 376 6.47 -1.34 -13.58
C ARG A 376 7.09 -2.70 -13.24
N ALA A 377 6.35 -3.78 -13.45
CA ALA A 377 6.85 -5.12 -13.18
C ALA A 377 8.15 -5.42 -13.96
N LYS A 378 8.18 -5.08 -15.25
CA LYS A 378 9.36 -5.22 -16.11
C LYS A 378 10.50 -4.29 -15.66
N GLN A 379 10.20 -3.03 -15.35
CA GLN A 379 11.18 -2.07 -14.85
C GLN A 379 11.88 -2.58 -13.59
N LEU A 380 11.12 -3.10 -12.62
CA LEU A 380 11.64 -3.63 -11.37
C LEU A 380 12.45 -4.91 -11.58
N PHE A 381 11.99 -5.80 -12.46
CA PHE A 381 12.73 -7.02 -12.82
C PHE A 381 14.05 -6.70 -13.52
N ALA A 382 14.07 -5.68 -14.37
CA ALA A 382 15.30 -5.21 -15.04
C ALA A 382 16.39 -4.75 -14.07
N GLN A 383 16.01 -4.25 -12.89
CA GLN A 383 16.94 -3.83 -11.83
C GLN A 383 17.62 -5.00 -11.11
N ILE A 384 17.12 -6.23 -11.26
CA ILE A 384 17.77 -7.41 -10.69
C ILE A 384 19.12 -7.61 -11.39
N PRO A 385 20.22 -7.74 -10.65
CA PRO A 385 21.55 -7.95 -11.24
C PRO A 385 21.61 -9.14 -12.20
N ASP A 386 22.34 -9.00 -13.30
CA ASP A 386 22.42 -10.05 -14.33
C ASP A 386 22.98 -11.39 -13.81
N GLN A 387 23.89 -11.35 -12.86
CA GLN A 387 24.38 -12.56 -12.18
C GLN A 387 23.27 -13.37 -11.51
N ILE A 388 22.27 -12.66 -10.95
CA ILE A 388 21.11 -13.28 -10.32
C ILE A 388 20.15 -13.79 -11.40
N LYS A 389 19.82 -12.93 -12.39
CA LYS A 389 18.95 -13.31 -13.51
C LYS A 389 19.44 -14.56 -14.24
N GLY A 390 20.76 -14.65 -14.49
CA GLY A 390 21.38 -15.81 -15.14
C GLY A 390 21.28 -17.13 -14.36
N LYS A 391 20.98 -17.09 -13.06
CA LYS A 391 20.78 -18.29 -12.22
C LYS A 391 19.31 -18.67 -12.02
N LEU A 392 18.37 -17.78 -12.34
CA LEU A 392 16.95 -18.03 -12.09
C LEU A 392 16.43 -19.32 -12.74
N LEU A 393 16.75 -19.57 -14.00
CA LEU A 393 16.26 -20.75 -14.73
C LEU A 393 17.09 -22.02 -14.49
N SER A 394 18.32 -21.91 -13.98
CA SER A 394 19.23 -23.04 -13.74
C SER A 394 19.21 -23.56 -12.31
N THR A 395 18.41 -22.96 -11.42
CA THR A 395 18.37 -23.33 -10.01
C THR A 395 17.30 -24.39 -9.74
N ASP A 396 17.64 -25.39 -8.94
CA ASP A 396 16.66 -26.31 -8.36
C ASP A 396 15.93 -25.63 -7.20
N TYR A 397 14.63 -25.42 -7.37
CA TYR A 397 13.75 -24.84 -6.35
C TYR A 397 13.05 -25.86 -5.46
N GLY A 398 13.21 -27.15 -5.69
CA GLY A 398 12.57 -28.22 -4.90
C GLY A 398 12.76 -28.06 -3.39
N PRO A 399 13.99 -27.79 -2.87
CA PRO A 399 14.19 -27.55 -1.45
C PRO A 399 13.43 -26.33 -0.90
N ALA A 400 13.33 -25.25 -1.69
CA ALA A 400 12.60 -24.03 -1.31
C ALA A 400 11.08 -24.24 -1.34
N GLU A 401 10.56 -24.95 -2.34
CA GLU A 401 9.15 -25.35 -2.45
C GLU A 401 8.71 -26.23 -1.28
N PHE A 402 9.54 -27.19 -0.89
CA PHE A 402 9.28 -28.07 0.26
C PHE A 402 9.15 -27.28 1.58
N ARG A 403 9.93 -26.21 1.76
CA ARG A 403 9.87 -25.34 2.95
C ARG A 403 8.82 -24.24 2.87
N CYS A 404 8.25 -24.00 1.70
CA CYS A 404 7.31 -22.90 1.49
C CYS A 404 6.00 -23.12 2.26
N PRO A 405 5.62 -22.24 3.22
CA PRO A 405 4.38 -22.38 3.97
C PRO A 405 3.14 -22.28 3.08
N GLN A 406 3.26 -21.60 1.94
CA GLN A 406 2.19 -21.42 0.95
C GLN A 406 2.21 -22.52 -0.12
N ARG A 407 3.16 -23.47 -0.08
CA ARG A 407 3.34 -24.53 -1.08
C ARG A 407 3.41 -24.00 -2.52
N LEU A 408 4.08 -22.86 -2.70
CA LEU A 408 4.23 -22.25 -4.02
C LEU A 408 5.06 -23.16 -4.94
N PRO A 409 4.65 -23.37 -6.19
CA PRO A 409 5.48 -23.98 -7.23
C PRO A 409 6.52 -22.95 -7.72
N ILE A 410 7.55 -22.70 -6.91
CA ILE A 410 8.48 -21.58 -7.08
C ILE A 410 9.19 -21.65 -8.43
N GLY A 411 9.67 -22.83 -8.84
CA GLY A 411 10.36 -23.02 -10.12
C GLY A 411 9.47 -22.68 -11.31
N LYS A 412 8.22 -23.11 -11.30
CA LYS A 412 7.24 -22.77 -12.33
C LYS A 412 6.97 -21.26 -12.40
N LEU A 413 6.78 -20.63 -11.24
CA LEU A 413 6.51 -19.18 -11.15
C LEU A 413 7.73 -18.34 -11.55
N VAL A 414 8.95 -18.79 -11.22
CA VAL A 414 10.18 -18.14 -11.69
C VAL A 414 10.31 -18.22 -13.21
N THR A 415 10.05 -19.40 -13.79
CA THR A 415 10.05 -19.58 -15.26
C THR A 415 9.04 -18.64 -15.92
N GLU A 416 7.83 -18.54 -15.38
CA GLU A 416 6.80 -17.60 -15.86
C GLU A 416 7.28 -16.14 -15.73
N ALA A 417 7.89 -15.79 -14.59
CA ALA A 417 8.38 -14.44 -14.36
C ALA A 417 9.47 -14.05 -15.36
N VAL A 418 10.45 -14.90 -15.59
CA VAL A 418 11.51 -14.66 -16.60
C VAL A 418 10.88 -14.48 -17.99
N GLY A 419 9.94 -15.34 -18.39
CA GLY A 419 9.30 -15.26 -19.70
C GLY A 419 8.44 -14.01 -19.93
N LYS A 420 7.92 -13.40 -18.87
CA LYS A 420 7.04 -12.22 -18.95
C LYS A 420 7.74 -10.89 -18.67
N LEU A 421 8.79 -10.90 -17.84
CA LEU A 421 9.40 -9.70 -17.27
C LEU A 421 10.77 -9.36 -17.88
N ALA A 422 11.46 -10.35 -18.45
CA ALA A 422 12.74 -10.15 -19.12
C ALA A 422 12.60 -9.41 -20.47
#